data_614fa9fdc2e2bed7322b845560ebc50a
#
_entry.id   614fa9fdc2e2bed7322b845560ebc50a
#
_cell.length_a   1.000
_cell.length_b   1.000
_cell.length_c   1.000
_cell.angle_alpha   90.00
_cell.angle_beta   90.00
_cell.angle_gamma   90.00
#
_symmetry.space_group_name_H-M   'P 1'
#
loop_
_entity.id
_entity.type
_entity.pdbx_description
1 polymer ?
#
loop_
_entity_poly.entity_id
_entity_poly.type
_entity_poly.pdbx_seq_one_letter_code
_entity_poly.pdbx_strand_id
1 'polypeptide(L)'
;MMDKSSFKPILIFACYACIFIIPTLGAFNLFDWDEINFAESTREMMQSNNFFQVQINYEPFHEKPPLFFWIQFISMKLFGVNAFAARFPNALLGFLTPLLIFKIGSNIKNNSFGLIWGITYLVGILPNLYFRTGIIDPYFNIFIFTSIFFYYK
;
A
#
# COMPACT_ATOMS: atom_id res chain seq x y z
N MET A 1 16.10 -19.38 10.76
CA MET A 1 16.95 -19.57 9.57
C MET A 1 16.05 -19.55 8.37
N MET A 2 16.10 -18.50 7.53
CA MET A 2 15.25 -18.43 6.32
C MET A 2 15.74 -19.48 5.33
N ASP A 3 14.82 -20.36 4.91
CA ASP A 3 15.11 -21.38 3.91
C ASP A 3 15.40 -20.72 2.56
N LYS A 4 16.39 -21.23 1.81
CA LYS A 4 16.77 -20.74 0.47
C LYS A 4 15.58 -20.67 -0.51
N SER A 5 14.53 -21.46 -0.27
CA SER A 5 13.31 -21.44 -1.08
C SER A 5 12.46 -20.18 -0.89
N SER A 6 12.54 -19.53 0.28
CA SER A 6 11.80 -18.30 0.60
C SER A 6 12.47 -17.03 0.08
N PHE A 7 13.76 -17.08 -0.26
CA PHE A 7 14.51 -15.90 -0.72
C PHE A 7 14.14 -15.46 -2.14
N LYS A 8 13.89 -16.41 -3.04
CA LYS A 8 13.54 -16.12 -4.44
C LYS A 8 12.29 -15.25 -4.61
N PRO A 9 11.14 -15.55 -3.96
CA PRO A 9 9.94 -14.70 -4.05
C PRO A 9 10.17 -13.28 -3.52
N ILE A 10 10.91 -13.14 -2.41
CA ILE A 10 11.24 -11.83 -1.85
C ILE A 10 12.01 -10.99 -2.89
N LEU A 11 13.02 -11.58 -3.52
CA LEU A 11 13.82 -10.89 -4.54
C LEU A 11 12.97 -10.50 -5.76
N ILE A 12 12.12 -11.40 -6.26
CA ILE A 12 11.24 -11.14 -7.42
C ILE A 12 10.31 -9.96 -7.12
N PHE A 13 9.62 -9.97 -5.98
CA PHE A 13 8.67 -8.91 -5.64
C PHE A 13 9.37 -7.59 -5.30
N ALA A 14 10.54 -7.63 -4.67
CA ALA A 14 11.36 -6.45 -4.42
C ALA A 14 11.87 -5.84 -5.74
N CYS A 15 12.41 -6.64 -6.65
CA CYS A 15 12.82 -6.17 -7.97
C CYS A 15 11.66 -5.56 -8.76
N TYR A 16 10.48 -6.19 -8.73
CA TYR A 16 9.29 -5.63 -9.38
C TYR A 16 8.91 -4.28 -8.79
N ALA A 17 8.84 -4.16 -7.47
CA ALA A 17 8.51 -2.91 -6.81
C ALA A 17 9.54 -1.80 -7.12
N CYS A 18 10.83 -2.12 -7.06
CA CYS A 18 11.91 -1.17 -7.33
C CYS A 18 11.96 -0.71 -8.80
N ILE A 19 11.66 -1.59 -9.76
CA ILE A 19 11.78 -1.29 -11.19
C ILE A 19 10.48 -0.66 -11.74
N PHE A 20 9.33 -1.17 -11.34
CA PHE A 20 8.06 -0.81 -11.96
C PHE A 20 7.16 0.08 -11.12
N ILE A 21 7.23 0.03 -9.79
CA ILE A 21 6.35 0.82 -8.91
C ILE A 21 7.07 2.10 -8.47
N ILE A 22 8.18 2.00 -7.76
CA ILE A 22 8.86 3.14 -7.11
C ILE A 22 9.20 4.27 -8.08
N PRO A 23 9.73 4.05 -9.30
CA PRO A 23 10.09 5.14 -10.20
C PRO A 23 8.89 5.96 -10.71
N THR A 24 7.69 5.40 -10.63
CA THR A 24 6.47 6.06 -11.13
C THR A 24 5.77 6.93 -10.07
N LEU A 25 6.12 6.81 -8.78
CA LEU A 25 5.39 7.46 -7.69
C LEU A 25 5.44 8.99 -7.73
N GLY A 26 6.58 9.55 -8.13
CA GLY A 26 6.77 11.01 -8.23
C GLY A 26 6.70 11.55 -9.66
N ALA A 27 6.47 10.69 -10.67
CA ALA A 27 6.55 11.06 -12.09
C ALA A 27 5.38 11.92 -12.57
N PHE A 28 4.25 11.83 -11.89
CA PHE A 28 3.01 12.53 -12.27
C PHE A 28 2.40 13.22 -11.06
N ASN A 29 1.66 14.30 -11.30
CA ASN A 29 0.85 14.95 -10.26
C ASN A 29 -0.13 13.95 -9.63
N LEU A 30 -0.58 14.24 -8.42
CA LEU A 30 -1.63 13.45 -7.78
C LEU A 30 -2.89 13.49 -8.64
N PHE A 31 -3.58 12.36 -8.71
CA PHE A 31 -4.86 12.27 -9.39
C PHE A 31 -5.91 13.10 -8.64
N ASP A 32 -6.81 13.67 -9.40
CA ASP A 32 -7.92 14.45 -8.88
C ASP A 32 -8.84 13.58 -7.99
N TRP A 33 -9.61 14.23 -7.13
CA TRP A 33 -10.55 13.64 -6.19
C TRP A 33 -9.87 12.93 -5.01
N ASP A 34 -9.92 11.60 -4.89
CA ASP A 34 -9.52 10.88 -3.68
C ASP A 34 -8.04 11.04 -3.34
N GLU A 35 -7.14 10.90 -4.29
CA GLU A 35 -5.70 10.92 -4.02
C GLU A 35 -5.22 12.28 -3.51
N ILE A 36 -5.67 13.36 -4.16
CA ILE A 36 -5.30 14.71 -3.75
C ILE A 36 -5.95 15.08 -2.41
N ASN A 37 -7.21 14.70 -2.19
CA ASN A 37 -7.92 14.95 -0.94
C ASN A 37 -7.26 14.23 0.23
N PHE A 38 -6.81 12.99 0.06
CA PHE A 38 -6.12 12.26 1.12
C PHE A 38 -4.73 12.84 1.42
N ALA A 39 -3.98 13.21 0.40
CA ALA A 39 -2.69 13.86 0.58
C ALA A 39 -2.84 15.22 1.30
N GLU A 40 -3.86 16.00 0.93
CA GLU A 40 -4.16 17.28 1.57
C GLU A 40 -4.63 17.10 3.01
N SER A 41 -5.52 16.16 3.27
CA SER A 41 -5.95 15.83 4.65
C SER A 41 -4.74 15.47 5.54
N THR A 42 -3.80 14.69 5.00
CA THR A 42 -2.57 14.36 5.74
C THR A 42 -1.71 15.59 6.00
N ARG A 43 -1.58 16.48 5.00
CA ARG A 43 -0.84 17.75 5.15
C ARG A 43 -1.48 18.65 6.20
N GLU A 44 -2.80 18.78 6.20
CA GLU A 44 -3.54 19.56 7.20
C GLU A 44 -3.39 18.97 8.60
N MET A 45 -3.45 17.64 8.76
CA MET A 45 -3.15 16.96 10.03
C MET A 45 -1.73 17.29 10.53
N MET A 46 -0.75 17.37 9.64
CA MET A 46 0.62 17.78 10.00
C MET A 46 0.67 19.22 10.50
N GLN A 47 -0.05 20.13 9.87
CA GLN A 47 -0.03 21.55 10.21
C GLN A 47 -0.82 21.88 11.47
N SER A 48 -1.98 21.25 11.65
CA SER A 48 -2.84 21.47 12.83
C SER A 48 -2.37 20.73 14.08
N ASN A 49 -1.41 19.78 13.94
CA ASN A 49 -1.02 18.81 14.99
C ASN A 49 -2.20 18.02 15.57
N ASN A 50 -3.31 17.91 14.86
CA ASN A 50 -4.47 17.13 15.26
C ASN A 50 -4.49 15.79 14.51
N PHE A 51 -3.94 14.74 15.13
CA PHE A 51 -3.77 13.42 14.51
C PHE A 51 -4.99 12.50 14.64
N PHE A 52 -5.97 12.86 15.45
CA PHE A 52 -7.16 12.04 15.68
C PHE A 52 -8.35 12.44 14.82
N GLN A 53 -8.32 13.63 14.26
CA GLN A 53 -9.39 14.16 13.41
C GLN A 53 -8.88 14.41 12.00
N VAL A 54 -9.37 13.60 11.06
CA VAL A 54 -9.12 13.85 9.65
C VAL A 54 -9.86 15.11 9.24
N GLN A 55 -9.21 15.98 8.47
CA GLN A 55 -9.72 17.29 8.06
C GLN A 55 -9.59 17.46 6.55
N ILE A 56 -10.50 18.21 5.95
CA ILE A 56 -10.38 18.77 4.60
C ILE A 56 -10.78 20.24 4.67
N ASN A 57 -9.92 21.13 4.18
CA ASN A 57 -10.05 22.59 4.34
C ASN A 57 -10.13 23.02 5.82
N TYR A 58 -9.42 22.29 6.69
CA TYR A 58 -9.43 22.45 8.15
C TYR A 58 -10.79 22.20 8.83
N GLU A 59 -11.74 21.64 8.09
CA GLU A 59 -13.04 21.19 8.61
C GLU A 59 -13.04 19.68 8.86
N PRO A 60 -13.73 19.18 9.89
CA PRO A 60 -13.78 17.75 10.21
C PRO A 60 -14.29 16.89 9.05
N PHE A 61 -13.53 15.86 8.67
CA PHE A 61 -13.89 14.90 7.63
C PHE A 61 -14.04 13.51 8.23
N HIS A 62 -15.27 13.08 8.46
CA HIS A 62 -15.59 11.83 9.18
C HIS A 62 -15.83 10.62 8.27
N GLU A 63 -15.68 10.75 6.95
CA GLU A 63 -15.95 9.65 6.01
C GLU A 63 -14.91 8.54 6.06
N LYS A 64 -13.69 8.86 6.45
CA LYS A 64 -12.57 7.91 6.38
C LYS A 64 -11.86 7.75 7.73
N PRO A 65 -11.48 6.51 8.10
CA PRO A 65 -10.75 6.26 9.34
C PRO A 65 -9.31 6.78 9.27
N PRO A 66 -8.70 7.20 10.40
CA PRO A 66 -7.43 7.92 10.40
C PRO A 66 -6.19 7.08 10.10
N LEU A 67 -6.26 5.74 10.12
CA LEU A 67 -5.11 4.84 9.98
C LEU A 67 -4.28 5.11 8.71
N PHE A 68 -4.94 5.27 7.56
CA PHE A 68 -4.25 5.54 6.30
C PHE A 68 -3.49 6.87 6.35
N PHE A 69 -4.10 7.91 6.90
CA PHE A 69 -3.50 9.23 7.04
C PHE A 69 -2.29 9.21 7.99
N TRP A 70 -2.30 8.40 9.05
CA TRP A 70 -1.14 8.21 9.92
C TRP A 70 0.05 7.58 9.20
N ILE A 71 -0.21 6.59 8.36
CA ILE A 71 0.84 5.93 7.57
C ILE A 71 1.39 6.91 6.52
N GLN A 72 0.52 7.65 5.85
CA GLN A 72 0.90 8.66 4.88
C GLN A 72 1.65 9.84 5.54
N PHE A 73 1.25 10.26 6.75
CA PHE A 73 1.95 11.23 7.57
C PHE A 73 3.41 10.83 7.84
N ILE A 74 3.65 9.57 8.25
CA ILE A 74 5.01 9.07 8.48
C ILE A 74 5.83 9.18 7.20
N SER A 75 5.26 8.80 6.06
CA SER A 75 5.90 8.92 4.75
C SER A 75 6.22 10.38 4.39
N MET A 76 5.26 11.30 4.56
CA MET A 76 5.46 12.70 4.29
C MET A 76 6.47 13.36 5.24
N LYS A 77 6.56 12.88 6.47
CA LYS A 77 7.57 13.34 7.42
C LYS A 77 9.00 12.91 7.03
N LEU A 78 9.15 11.75 6.39
CA LEU A 78 10.44 11.22 5.95
C LEU A 78 10.89 11.79 4.60
N PHE A 79 9.98 11.95 3.65
CA PHE A 79 10.30 12.31 2.27
C PHE A 79 9.84 13.72 1.87
N GLY A 80 9.24 14.48 2.81
CA GLY A 80 8.62 15.77 2.53
C GLY A 80 7.22 15.65 1.94
N VAL A 81 6.49 16.77 1.88
CA VAL A 81 5.12 16.83 1.34
C VAL A 81 5.20 16.90 -0.19
N ASN A 82 5.04 15.76 -0.85
CA ASN A 82 5.09 15.63 -2.31
C ASN A 82 4.35 14.36 -2.78
N ALA A 83 4.15 14.22 -4.09
CA ALA A 83 3.43 13.09 -4.70
C ALA A 83 4.09 11.73 -4.40
N PHE A 84 5.42 11.66 -4.39
CA PHE A 84 6.14 10.44 -4.03
C PHE A 84 5.80 9.99 -2.60
N ALA A 85 5.88 10.91 -1.63
CA ALA A 85 5.60 10.61 -0.24
C ALA A 85 4.14 10.19 0.00
N ALA A 86 3.20 10.80 -0.72
CA ALA A 86 1.78 10.43 -0.63
C ALA A 86 1.51 9.00 -1.11
N ARG A 87 2.26 8.51 -2.11
CA ARG A 87 2.10 7.19 -2.75
C ARG A 87 2.98 6.09 -2.17
N PHE A 88 4.09 6.44 -1.56
CA PHE A 88 5.08 5.48 -1.06
C PHE A 88 4.50 4.41 -0.13
N PRO A 89 3.56 4.71 0.80
CA PRO A 89 2.92 3.70 1.61
C PRO A 89 2.22 2.61 0.81
N ASN A 90 1.54 2.97 -0.28
CA ASN A 90 0.87 2.01 -1.17
C ASN A 90 1.86 1.20 -2.00
N ALA A 91 2.97 1.80 -2.42
CA ALA A 91 4.06 1.08 -3.07
C ALA A 91 4.68 0.02 -2.16
N LEU A 92 4.80 0.31 -0.86
CA LEU A 92 5.26 -0.66 0.14
C LEU A 92 4.27 -1.84 0.25
N LEU A 93 2.96 -1.59 0.21
CA LEU A 93 1.96 -2.66 0.11
C LEU A 93 2.09 -3.46 -1.19
N GLY A 94 2.50 -2.83 -2.30
CA GLY A 94 2.81 -3.50 -3.57
C GLY A 94 3.94 -4.52 -3.47
N PHE A 95 4.81 -4.38 -2.48
CA PHE A 95 5.80 -5.39 -2.13
C PHE A 95 5.29 -6.41 -1.09
N LEU A 96 4.62 -5.94 -0.04
CA LEU A 96 4.22 -6.78 1.09
C LEU A 96 3.03 -7.70 0.76
N THR A 97 2.06 -7.21 -0.01
CA THR A 97 0.84 -7.98 -0.34
C THR A 97 1.15 -9.25 -1.14
N PRO A 98 1.93 -9.21 -2.24
CA PRO A 98 2.27 -10.45 -2.97
C PRO A 98 3.12 -11.40 -2.14
N LEU A 99 3.94 -10.93 -1.19
CA LEU A 99 4.66 -11.78 -0.24
C LEU A 99 3.69 -12.51 0.71
N LEU A 100 2.67 -11.80 1.20
CA LEU A 100 1.63 -12.40 2.03
C LEU A 100 0.87 -13.47 1.24
N ILE A 101 0.44 -13.16 0.02
CA ILE A 101 -0.25 -14.08 -0.89
C ILE A 101 0.64 -15.31 -1.19
N PHE A 102 1.93 -15.10 -1.45
CA PHE A 102 2.89 -16.18 -1.63
C PHE A 102 2.92 -17.10 -0.40
N LYS A 103 3.04 -16.55 0.79
CA LYS A 103 3.10 -17.32 2.03
C LYS A 103 1.81 -18.12 2.27
N ILE A 104 0.66 -17.50 2.05
CA ILE A 104 -0.65 -18.15 2.17
C ILE A 104 -0.78 -19.28 1.14
N GLY A 105 -0.49 -19.01 -0.13
CA GLY A 105 -0.57 -19.98 -1.22
C GLY A 105 0.39 -21.16 -1.04
N SER A 106 1.60 -20.90 -0.53
CA SER A 106 2.58 -21.95 -0.21
C SER A 106 2.09 -22.88 0.90
N ASN A 107 1.38 -22.34 1.88
CA ASN A 107 0.79 -23.15 2.97
C ASN A 107 -0.44 -23.94 2.52
N ILE A 108 -1.19 -23.44 1.53
CA ILE A 108 -2.38 -24.14 0.99
C ILE A 108 -1.97 -25.31 0.09
N LYS A 109 -0.95 -25.11 -0.75
CA LYS A 109 -0.57 -26.13 -1.73
C LYS A 109 0.94 -26.37 -1.81
N ASN A 110 1.69 -25.40 -2.35
CA ASN A 110 3.17 -25.44 -2.48
C ASN A 110 3.72 -24.08 -2.91
N ASN A 111 5.06 -23.96 -2.88
CA ASN A 111 5.75 -22.71 -3.21
C ASN A 111 5.50 -22.23 -4.65
N SER A 112 5.36 -23.13 -5.62
CA SER A 112 5.07 -22.75 -7.00
C SER A 112 3.68 -22.14 -7.13
N PHE A 113 2.69 -22.70 -6.47
CA PHE A 113 1.33 -22.14 -6.43
C PHE A 113 1.32 -20.75 -5.78
N GLY A 114 1.97 -20.60 -4.62
CA GLY A 114 2.07 -19.33 -3.94
C GLY A 114 2.75 -18.25 -4.79
N LEU A 115 3.83 -18.62 -5.51
CA LEU A 115 4.54 -17.71 -6.39
C LEU A 115 3.69 -17.27 -7.59
N ILE A 116 3.05 -18.21 -8.27
CA ILE A 116 2.15 -17.90 -9.41
C ILE A 116 1.02 -17.00 -8.93
N TRP A 117 0.38 -17.30 -7.80
CA TRP A 117 -0.71 -16.48 -7.25
C TRP A 117 -0.24 -15.06 -6.94
N GLY A 118 0.90 -14.88 -6.24
CA GLY A 118 1.48 -13.57 -5.94
C GLY A 118 1.81 -12.75 -7.21
N ILE A 119 2.41 -13.38 -8.23
CA ILE A 119 2.72 -12.74 -9.51
C ILE A 119 1.43 -12.34 -10.23
N THR A 120 0.46 -13.24 -10.36
CA THR A 120 -0.82 -12.98 -11.04
C THR A 120 -1.56 -11.81 -10.38
N TYR A 121 -1.55 -11.75 -9.04
CA TYR A 121 -2.14 -10.64 -8.31
C TYR A 121 -1.40 -9.32 -8.61
N LEU A 122 -0.07 -9.34 -8.58
CA LEU A 122 0.76 -8.15 -8.74
C LEU A 122 0.67 -7.52 -10.14
N VAL A 123 0.57 -8.37 -11.19
CA VAL A 123 0.44 -7.89 -12.59
C VAL A 123 -1.00 -7.59 -12.99
N GLY A 124 -1.97 -7.90 -12.14
CA GLY A 124 -3.37 -7.53 -12.34
C GLY A 124 -3.51 -6.00 -12.46
N ILE A 125 -4.35 -5.52 -13.38
CA ILE A 125 -4.49 -4.08 -13.69
C ILE A 125 -4.84 -3.29 -12.42
N LEU A 126 -5.86 -3.73 -11.68
CA LEU A 126 -6.38 -3.01 -10.53
C LEU A 126 -5.38 -2.95 -9.36
N PRO A 127 -4.79 -4.07 -8.88
CA PRO A 127 -3.76 -4.01 -7.85
C PRO A 127 -2.55 -3.17 -8.27
N ASN A 128 -2.10 -3.30 -9.51
CA ASN A 128 -0.96 -2.55 -10.02
C ASN A 128 -1.21 -1.03 -10.02
N LEU A 129 -2.43 -0.60 -10.38
CA LEU A 129 -2.83 0.81 -10.30
C LEU A 129 -2.87 1.29 -8.85
N TYR A 130 -3.49 0.52 -7.96
CA TYR A 130 -3.63 0.86 -6.54
C TYR A 130 -2.29 1.03 -5.81
N PHE A 131 -1.27 0.24 -6.18
CA PHE A 131 0.06 0.37 -5.57
C PHE A 131 0.86 1.58 -6.06
N ARG A 132 0.34 2.30 -7.07
CA ARG A 132 0.94 3.53 -7.62
C ARG A 132 0.17 4.78 -7.28
N THR A 133 -0.92 4.66 -6.55
CA THR A 133 -1.79 5.77 -6.13
C THR A 133 -1.84 5.88 -4.61
N GLY A 134 -2.04 7.08 -4.10
CA GLY A 134 -2.11 7.36 -2.66
C GLY A 134 -3.53 7.25 -2.11
N ILE A 135 -4.19 6.08 -2.27
CA ILE A 135 -5.56 5.84 -1.85
C ILE A 135 -5.67 4.75 -0.76
N ILE A 136 -6.79 4.74 -0.04
CA ILE A 136 -7.01 3.85 1.10
C ILE A 136 -7.33 2.39 0.72
N ASP A 137 -7.80 2.14 -0.49
CA ASP A 137 -8.34 0.86 -0.96
C ASP A 137 -7.40 -0.35 -0.79
N PRO A 138 -6.09 -0.26 -1.08
CA PRO A 138 -5.17 -1.38 -0.86
C PRO A 138 -5.14 -1.87 0.59
N TYR A 139 -5.23 -0.96 1.56
CA TYR A 139 -5.26 -1.29 2.99
C TYR A 139 -6.55 -2.03 3.34
N PHE A 140 -7.68 -1.50 2.87
CA PHE A 140 -8.97 -2.09 3.09
C PHE A 140 -9.04 -3.52 2.53
N ASN A 141 -8.59 -3.70 1.29
CA ASN A 141 -8.56 -4.99 0.62
C ASN A 141 -7.68 -6.02 1.34
N ILE A 142 -6.47 -5.64 1.79
CA ILE A 142 -5.59 -6.58 2.50
C ILE A 142 -6.13 -6.95 3.87
N PHE A 143 -6.77 -6.01 4.59
CA PHE A 143 -7.38 -6.31 5.89
C PHE A 143 -8.57 -7.26 5.76
N ILE A 144 -9.47 -7.04 4.77
CA ILE A 144 -10.58 -7.94 4.50
C ILE A 144 -10.05 -9.33 4.11
N PHE A 145 -9.11 -9.39 3.19
CA PHE A 145 -8.54 -10.66 2.73
C PHE A 145 -7.91 -11.45 3.86
N THR A 146 -7.10 -10.80 4.70
CA THR A 146 -6.44 -11.47 5.83
C THR A 146 -7.44 -11.89 6.90
N SER A 147 -8.44 -11.07 7.19
CA SER A 147 -9.50 -11.40 8.16
C SER A 147 -10.27 -12.65 7.74
N ILE A 148 -10.68 -12.73 6.47
CA ILE A 148 -11.36 -13.90 5.91
C ILE A 148 -10.44 -15.13 5.99
N PHE A 149 -9.18 -14.99 5.60
CA PHE A 149 -8.23 -16.10 5.64
C PHE A 149 -8.06 -16.67 7.06
N PHE A 150 -7.91 -15.81 8.06
CA PHE A 150 -7.74 -16.25 9.45
C PHE A 150 -9.03 -16.77 10.07
N TYR A 151 -10.19 -16.33 9.59
CA TYR A 151 -11.48 -16.86 10.04
C TYR A 151 -11.69 -18.33 9.60
N TYR A 152 -11.21 -18.70 8.40
CA TYR A 152 -11.37 -20.06 7.85
C TYR A 152 -10.20 -21.01 8.17
N LYS A 153 -9.17 -20.56 8.87
CA LYS A 153 -8.03 -21.39 9.27
C LYS A 153 -8.23 -22.06 10.61
#